data_3dcba3b9ecab8cbc0079ff266d2e9669
#
_entry.id   3dcba3b9ecab8cbc0079ff266d2e9669
#
_cell.length_a   1.000
_cell.length_b   1.000
_cell.length_c   1.000
_cell.angle_alpha   90.00
_cell.angle_beta   90.00
_cell.angle_gamma   90.00
#
_symmetry.space_group_name_H-M   'P 1'
#
loop_
_entity.id
_entity.type
_entity.pdbx_description
1 polymer ?
#
loop_
_entity_poly.entity_id
_entity_poly.type
_entity_poly.pdbx_seq_one_letter_code
_entity_poly.pdbx_strand_id
1 'polypeptide(L)'
;MKKETRVTHPPEIKLLGGNVPVVTPVYRTVKFTFPTIESSLSAEAKESGFDYTRDSNPTTREVELTAAALQDRDDALATATGMAATWLALLGNLEAGDHAVLFVESYRPNRVAIRRFLSKLGIEFTMIGLHDHAAIEREFARDSTKLVLFEAPTNPMVQVPDLERITALARRHDVVTVLDNTFAGLHQHGRYDIDYFVHSMTKYASGHGDVMGGVVIADQKRIKALRPLAVNMGSTLDPGAAFLIGRGLKTYFLRYRQHSANAQAIAEFLVKRPEVAKVFYPGLPSDPGHALARKQMTDFGGVLSFDLRDSPREKTWAFIDALELFTTTASLGSTESLVAPAKLYLGSDLSAEEQKRALLEDSTVRLAVGIEHVDDLIADLTQALDKIFG
;
A
#
# COMPACT_ATOMS: atom_id res chain seq x y z
N MET A 1 -37.81 28.05 22.71
CA MET A 1 -37.27 26.65 22.58
C MET A 1 -36.93 26.16 23.94
N LYS A 2 -37.37 24.94 24.31
CA LYS A 2 -37.02 24.28 25.59
C LYS A 2 -35.55 23.87 25.62
N LYS A 3 -34.97 23.70 26.82
CA LYS A 3 -33.54 23.38 26.96
C LYS A 3 -33.15 22.06 26.27
N GLU A 4 -34.01 21.07 26.37
CA GLU A 4 -33.80 19.74 25.75
C GLU A 4 -33.72 19.82 24.21
N THR A 5 -34.53 20.70 23.62
CA THR A 5 -34.47 20.96 22.18
C THR A 5 -33.25 21.81 21.82
N ARG A 6 -32.85 22.73 22.69
CA ARG A 6 -31.71 23.63 22.44
C ARG A 6 -30.38 22.90 22.38
N VAL A 7 -30.19 21.82 23.13
CA VAL A 7 -28.94 21.04 23.08
C VAL A 7 -28.80 20.25 21.77
N THR A 8 -29.91 19.96 21.09
CA THR A 8 -29.90 19.30 19.77
C THR A 8 -29.90 20.30 18.61
N HIS A 9 -30.11 21.58 18.88
CA HIS A 9 -30.08 22.71 17.95
C HIS A 9 -29.23 23.85 18.55
N PRO A 10 -27.90 23.67 18.66
CA PRO A 10 -27.03 24.71 19.19
C PRO A 10 -27.01 25.94 18.27
N PRO A 11 -26.63 27.11 18.79
CA PRO A 11 -26.44 28.29 17.96
C PRO A 11 -25.39 28.05 16.86
N GLU A 12 -25.71 28.47 15.66
CA GLU A 12 -24.76 28.42 14.54
C GLU A 12 -23.71 29.53 14.72
N ILE A 13 -22.43 29.13 14.55
CA ILE A 13 -21.32 30.08 14.48
C ILE A 13 -21.11 30.45 13.00
N LYS A 14 -21.42 31.69 12.66
CA LYS A 14 -21.24 32.25 11.30
C LYS A 14 -19.82 32.81 11.18
N LEU A 15 -19.12 32.41 10.15
CA LEU A 15 -17.88 33.07 9.73
C LEU A 15 -18.20 34.40 9.06
N LEU A 16 -17.29 35.38 9.13
CA LEU A 16 -17.38 36.58 8.37
C LEU A 16 -17.45 36.28 6.87
N GLY A 17 -18.24 37.03 6.13
CA GLY A 17 -18.36 36.85 4.68
C GLY A 17 -16.97 36.90 4.01
N GLY A 18 -16.66 35.88 3.22
CA GLY A 18 -15.37 35.73 2.55
C GLY A 18 -14.28 35.05 3.34
N ASN A 19 -14.48 34.73 4.63
CA ASN A 19 -13.51 33.91 5.39
C ASN A 19 -13.59 32.46 4.94
N VAL A 20 -12.44 31.92 4.49
CA VAL A 20 -12.30 30.52 4.11
C VAL A 20 -11.20 29.90 4.99
N PRO A 21 -11.45 28.76 5.64
CA PRO A 21 -10.40 28.10 6.43
C PRO A 21 -9.28 27.58 5.53
N VAL A 22 -8.02 27.83 5.92
CA VAL A 22 -6.82 27.33 5.20
C VAL A 22 -6.72 25.80 5.27
N VAL A 23 -7.17 25.21 6.36
CA VAL A 23 -7.28 23.76 6.53
C VAL A 23 -8.74 23.38 6.41
N THR A 24 -9.05 22.43 5.53
CA THR A 24 -10.42 21.96 5.35
C THR A 24 -11.00 21.45 6.67
N PRO A 25 -12.18 21.93 7.09
CA PRO A 25 -12.83 21.43 8.30
C PRO A 25 -13.16 19.94 8.21
N VAL A 26 -13.11 19.26 9.36
CA VAL A 26 -13.53 17.86 9.43
C VAL A 26 -15.05 17.77 9.50
N TYR A 27 -15.66 17.21 8.45
CA TYR A 27 -17.10 16.98 8.38
C TYR A 27 -17.46 15.66 9.08
N ARG A 28 -17.69 15.70 10.40
CA ARG A 28 -18.04 14.50 11.18
C ARG A 28 -19.52 14.14 11.17
N THR A 29 -20.32 14.89 10.41
CA THR A 29 -21.73 14.57 10.25
C THR A 29 -21.92 13.27 9.47
N VAL A 30 -22.96 12.51 9.83
CA VAL A 30 -23.36 11.31 9.08
C VAL A 30 -24.27 11.67 7.90
N LYS A 31 -25.06 12.76 8.03
CA LYS A 31 -26.09 13.17 7.09
C LYS A 31 -25.92 14.63 6.72
N PHE A 32 -26.24 14.95 5.46
CA PHE A 32 -26.26 16.30 4.96
C PHE A 32 -27.71 16.67 4.61
N THR A 33 -28.03 17.97 4.63
CA THR A 33 -29.37 18.48 4.29
C THR A 33 -29.33 19.13 2.92
N PHE A 34 -30.44 19.04 2.21
CA PHE A 34 -30.69 19.80 0.99
C PHE A 34 -31.72 20.91 1.27
N PRO A 35 -31.67 22.04 0.55
CA PRO A 35 -32.64 23.14 0.74
C PRO A 35 -34.08 22.70 0.48
N THR A 36 -34.30 21.82 -0.51
CA THR A 36 -35.60 21.26 -0.86
C THR A 36 -35.48 19.80 -1.28
N ILE A 37 -36.60 19.07 -1.24
CA ILE A 37 -36.63 17.68 -1.75
C ILE A 37 -36.28 17.66 -3.25
N GLU A 38 -36.75 18.63 -4.03
CA GLU A 38 -36.44 18.72 -5.45
C GLU A 38 -34.93 18.88 -5.69
N SER A 39 -34.22 19.72 -4.89
CA SER A 39 -32.77 19.89 -5.00
C SER A 39 -32.01 18.60 -4.68
N SER A 40 -32.52 17.74 -3.80
CA SER A 40 -31.89 16.43 -3.48
C SER A 40 -31.98 15.43 -4.65
N LEU A 41 -32.90 15.61 -5.57
CA LEU A 41 -33.12 14.76 -6.74
C LEU A 41 -32.40 15.26 -8.00
N SER A 42 -31.80 16.45 -7.94
CA SER A 42 -31.07 17.05 -9.07
C SER A 42 -29.90 16.15 -9.54
N ALA A 43 -29.50 16.30 -10.81
CA ALA A 43 -28.33 15.64 -11.36
C ALA A 43 -27.05 16.04 -10.60
N GLU A 44 -26.92 17.32 -10.25
CA GLU A 44 -25.79 17.85 -9.48
C GLU A 44 -25.71 17.21 -8.10
N ALA A 45 -26.84 17.08 -7.39
CA ALA A 45 -26.87 16.40 -6.08
C ALA A 45 -26.42 14.92 -6.17
N LYS A 46 -26.77 14.24 -7.28
CA LYS A 46 -26.41 12.83 -7.50
C LYS A 46 -24.96 12.64 -7.93
N GLU A 47 -24.36 13.62 -8.60
CA GLU A 47 -22.99 13.52 -9.13
C GLU A 47 -21.94 14.10 -8.17
N SER A 48 -22.22 15.20 -7.51
CA SER A 48 -21.27 15.95 -6.69
C SER A 48 -21.77 16.29 -5.29
N GLY A 49 -23.04 16.00 -4.98
CA GLY A 49 -23.65 16.27 -3.68
C GLY A 49 -23.18 15.29 -2.60
N PHE A 50 -23.26 15.77 -1.35
CA PHE A 50 -23.07 14.93 -0.17
C PHE A 50 -24.44 14.71 0.48
N ASP A 51 -24.83 13.46 0.67
CA ASP A 51 -26.08 13.07 1.34
C ASP A 51 -25.77 12.30 2.63
N TYR A 52 -25.03 11.22 2.52
CA TYR A 52 -24.69 10.34 3.63
C TYR A 52 -23.19 10.01 3.61
N THR A 53 -22.53 10.12 4.76
CA THR A 53 -21.05 9.99 4.86
C THR A 53 -20.52 8.63 4.36
N ARG A 54 -21.31 7.55 4.44
CA ARG A 54 -20.91 6.26 3.87
C ARG A 54 -20.76 6.33 2.33
N ASP A 55 -21.56 7.16 1.68
CA ASP A 55 -21.56 7.30 0.22
C ASP A 55 -20.49 8.30 -0.24
N SER A 56 -20.40 9.44 0.42
CA SER A 56 -19.37 10.46 0.22
C SER A 56 -19.32 11.45 1.37
N ASN A 57 -18.14 12.02 1.62
CA ASN A 57 -17.95 13.04 2.65
C ASN A 57 -16.87 14.03 2.17
N PRO A 58 -17.01 15.37 2.39
CA PRO A 58 -16.02 16.34 1.91
C PRO A 58 -14.59 16.07 2.39
N THR A 59 -14.41 15.61 3.65
CA THR A 59 -13.08 15.31 4.21
C THR A 59 -12.45 14.07 3.54
N THR A 60 -13.22 13.01 3.29
CA THR A 60 -12.72 11.83 2.59
C THR A 60 -12.47 12.12 1.12
N ARG A 61 -13.33 12.95 0.50
CA ARG A 61 -13.18 13.33 -0.91
C ARG A 61 -11.91 14.12 -1.18
N GLU A 62 -11.48 14.99 -0.28
CA GLU A 62 -10.20 15.70 -0.38
C GLU A 62 -9.02 14.71 -0.46
N VAL A 63 -9.03 13.66 0.38
CA VAL A 63 -7.99 12.62 0.36
C VAL A 63 -8.04 11.80 -0.94
N GLU A 64 -9.24 11.44 -1.41
CA GLU A 64 -9.44 10.73 -2.69
C GLU A 64 -8.83 11.50 -3.85
N LEU A 65 -9.20 12.78 -4.01
CA LEU A 65 -8.69 13.63 -5.09
C LEU A 65 -7.19 13.88 -4.99
N THR A 66 -6.67 14.04 -3.77
CA THR A 66 -5.23 14.19 -3.56
C THR A 66 -4.48 12.92 -3.96
N ALA A 67 -4.97 11.74 -3.57
CA ALA A 67 -4.36 10.47 -3.93
C ALA A 67 -4.41 10.22 -5.46
N ALA A 68 -5.53 10.51 -6.10
CA ALA A 68 -5.67 10.42 -7.55
C ALA A 68 -4.67 11.32 -8.29
N ALA A 69 -4.55 12.58 -7.86
CA ALA A 69 -3.62 13.54 -8.44
C ALA A 69 -2.14 13.10 -8.28
N LEU A 70 -1.78 12.53 -7.11
CA LEU A 70 -0.43 12.03 -6.88
C LEU A 70 -0.08 10.81 -7.73
N GLN A 71 -1.08 10.01 -8.12
CA GLN A 71 -0.93 8.80 -8.92
C GLN A 71 -1.11 9.05 -10.43
N ASP A 72 -1.31 10.30 -10.86
CA ASP A 72 -1.63 10.69 -12.24
C ASP A 72 -2.87 9.95 -12.77
N ARG A 73 -3.97 9.97 -11.99
CA ARG A 73 -5.28 9.38 -12.34
C ARG A 73 -6.41 10.37 -12.08
N ASP A 74 -7.58 10.06 -12.67
CA ASP A 74 -8.73 10.95 -12.64
C ASP A 74 -9.45 10.95 -11.29
N ASP A 75 -9.53 9.78 -10.63
CA ASP A 75 -10.37 9.62 -9.45
C ASP A 75 -9.85 8.51 -8.52
N ALA A 76 -10.37 8.51 -7.30
CA ALA A 76 -10.06 7.51 -6.28
C ALA A 76 -11.24 7.24 -5.35
N LEU A 77 -11.15 6.12 -4.61
CA LEU A 77 -12.10 5.70 -3.61
C LEU A 77 -11.37 5.33 -2.33
N ALA A 78 -11.55 6.14 -1.29
CA ALA A 78 -10.95 5.90 0.01
C ALA A 78 -11.70 4.81 0.78
N THR A 79 -10.95 3.97 1.48
CA THR A 79 -11.46 2.81 2.21
C THR A 79 -10.88 2.74 3.63
N ALA A 80 -11.54 2.02 4.53
CA ALA A 80 -11.12 1.88 5.92
C ALA A 80 -9.72 1.23 6.09
N THR A 81 -9.28 0.43 5.13
CA THR A 81 -7.97 -0.26 5.15
C THR A 81 -7.47 -0.53 3.73
N GLY A 82 -6.15 -0.74 3.56
CA GLY A 82 -5.58 -1.20 2.29
C GLY A 82 -6.18 -2.52 1.82
N MET A 83 -6.47 -3.45 2.74
CA MET A 83 -7.13 -4.71 2.37
C MET A 83 -8.54 -4.50 1.82
N ALA A 84 -9.30 -3.53 2.35
CA ALA A 84 -10.61 -3.19 1.80
C ALA A 84 -10.49 -2.64 0.37
N ALA A 85 -9.46 -1.83 0.09
CA ALA A 85 -9.15 -1.36 -1.25
C ALA A 85 -8.83 -2.52 -2.21
N THR A 86 -7.97 -3.46 -1.79
CA THR A 86 -7.66 -4.66 -2.57
C THR A 86 -8.92 -5.48 -2.87
N TRP A 87 -9.76 -5.72 -1.84
CA TRP A 87 -11.01 -6.47 -2.03
C TRP A 87 -11.98 -5.79 -2.99
N LEU A 88 -12.10 -4.47 -2.95
CA LEU A 88 -12.93 -3.73 -3.91
C LEU A 88 -12.43 -3.89 -5.34
N ALA A 89 -11.10 -3.80 -5.56
CA ALA A 89 -10.52 -4.00 -6.88
C ALA A 89 -10.73 -5.44 -7.38
N LEU A 90 -10.63 -6.45 -6.51
CA LEU A 90 -10.87 -7.84 -6.87
C LEU A 90 -12.35 -8.10 -7.18
N LEU A 91 -13.25 -7.81 -6.24
CA LEU A 91 -14.68 -8.13 -6.36
C LEU A 91 -15.43 -7.25 -7.36
N GLY A 92 -14.88 -6.09 -7.70
CA GLY A 92 -15.43 -5.25 -8.75
C GLY A 92 -15.08 -5.70 -10.18
N ASN A 93 -14.16 -6.68 -10.32
CA ASN A 93 -13.66 -7.13 -11.62
C ASN A 93 -13.66 -8.67 -11.79
N LEU A 94 -14.14 -9.43 -10.81
CA LEU A 94 -14.18 -10.89 -10.86
C LEU A 94 -15.55 -11.42 -10.49
N GLU A 95 -16.00 -12.42 -11.24
CA GLU A 95 -17.25 -13.15 -11.02
C GLU A 95 -16.96 -14.65 -10.84
N ALA A 96 -17.99 -15.41 -10.43
CA ALA A 96 -17.87 -16.87 -10.32
C ALA A 96 -17.55 -17.49 -11.70
N GLY A 97 -16.52 -18.30 -11.77
CA GLY A 97 -15.99 -18.89 -13.00
C GLY A 97 -14.77 -18.16 -13.57
N ASP A 98 -14.49 -16.95 -13.11
CA ASP A 98 -13.29 -16.22 -13.50
C ASP A 98 -12.04 -16.78 -12.82
N HIS A 99 -10.89 -16.46 -13.41
CA HIS A 99 -9.57 -16.79 -12.89
C HIS A 99 -8.73 -15.52 -12.66
N ALA A 100 -8.00 -15.51 -11.55
CA ALA A 100 -7.07 -14.45 -11.19
C ALA A 100 -5.62 -14.96 -11.09
N VAL A 101 -4.67 -14.15 -11.50
CA VAL A 101 -3.23 -14.41 -11.34
C VAL A 101 -2.68 -13.59 -10.18
N LEU A 102 -1.84 -14.21 -9.35
CA LEU A 102 -1.14 -13.59 -8.24
C LEU A 102 0.33 -14.00 -8.25
N PHE A 103 1.24 -13.10 -7.84
CA PHE A 103 2.62 -13.50 -7.66
C PHE A 103 2.87 -14.02 -6.24
N VAL A 104 3.73 -15.04 -6.13
CA VAL A 104 4.13 -15.65 -4.85
C VAL A 104 4.75 -14.58 -3.93
N GLU A 105 5.45 -13.62 -4.52
CA GLU A 105 6.14 -12.51 -3.87
C GLU A 105 5.19 -11.38 -3.38
N SER A 106 3.88 -11.62 -3.37
CA SER A 106 2.89 -10.65 -2.90
C SER A 106 2.77 -10.62 -1.38
N TYR A 107 2.18 -9.54 -0.88
CA TYR A 107 1.85 -9.34 0.53
C TYR A 107 1.04 -10.52 1.10
N ARG A 108 1.47 -11.04 2.25
CA ARG A 108 0.87 -12.24 2.88
C ARG A 108 -0.67 -12.17 3.01
N PRO A 109 -1.29 -11.08 3.53
CA PRO A 109 -2.73 -10.98 3.59
C PRO A 109 -3.43 -11.08 2.24
N ASN A 110 -2.85 -10.57 1.14
CA ASN A 110 -3.40 -10.73 -0.21
C ASN A 110 -3.42 -12.22 -0.61
N ARG A 111 -2.33 -12.95 -0.40
CA ARG A 111 -2.25 -14.39 -0.66
C ARG A 111 -3.25 -15.19 0.17
N VAL A 112 -3.34 -14.89 1.48
CA VAL A 112 -4.28 -15.55 2.39
C VAL A 112 -5.73 -15.25 2.01
N ALA A 113 -6.05 -14.01 1.66
CA ALA A 113 -7.37 -13.59 1.23
C ALA A 113 -7.82 -14.35 -0.01
N ILE A 114 -6.96 -14.41 -1.02
CA ILE A 114 -7.23 -15.13 -2.27
C ILE A 114 -7.41 -16.63 -2.01
N ARG A 115 -6.46 -17.29 -1.33
CA ARG A 115 -6.53 -18.73 -1.05
C ARG A 115 -7.76 -19.13 -0.24
N ARG A 116 -8.18 -18.33 0.74
CA ARG A 116 -9.25 -18.68 1.68
C ARG A 116 -10.64 -18.25 1.26
N PHE A 117 -10.74 -17.19 0.48
CA PHE A 117 -12.02 -16.53 0.26
C PHE A 117 -12.45 -16.49 -1.22
N LEU A 118 -11.57 -16.22 -2.19
CA LEU A 118 -11.96 -16.17 -3.59
C LEU A 118 -12.49 -17.52 -4.09
N SER A 119 -11.87 -18.62 -3.70
CA SER A 119 -12.35 -19.96 -4.06
C SER A 119 -13.77 -20.26 -3.56
N LYS A 120 -14.17 -19.68 -2.41
CA LYS A 120 -15.53 -19.81 -1.87
C LYS A 120 -16.56 -19.03 -2.69
N LEU A 121 -16.11 -18.05 -3.45
CA LEU A 121 -16.93 -17.25 -4.36
C LEU A 121 -16.96 -17.86 -5.78
N GLY A 122 -16.37 -19.03 -5.97
CA GLY A 122 -16.30 -19.69 -7.28
C GLY A 122 -15.25 -19.08 -8.22
N ILE A 123 -14.32 -18.27 -7.71
CA ILE A 123 -13.24 -17.65 -8.47
C ILE A 123 -11.99 -18.53 -8.35
N GLU A 124 -11.42 -18.91 -9.49
CA GLU A 124 -10.15 -19.64 -9.55
C GLU A 124 -8.94 -18.69 -9.43
N PHE A 125 -7.81 -19.24 -9.02
CA PHE A 125 -6.57 -18.46 -8.98
C PHE A 125 -5.34 -19.34 -9.23
N THR A 126 -4.29 -18.72 -9.80
CA THR A 126 -2.95 -19.32 -9.91
C THR A 126 -1.92 -18.39 -9.29
N MET A 127 -1.03 -18.97 -8.47
CA MET A 127 0.12 -18.25 -7.90
C MET A 127 1.39 -18.64 -8.66
N ILE A 128 2.06 -17.66 -9.23
CA ILE A 128 3.27 -17.84 -10.07
C ILE A 128 4.43 -16.99 -9.54
N GLY A 129 5.66 -17.34 -9.93
CA GLY A 129 6.83 -16.51 -9.61
C GLY A 129 6.88 -15.26 -10.51
N LEU A 130 7.29 -14.13 -9.94
CA LEU A 130 7.38 -12.84 -10.61
C LEU A 130 8.27 -12.86 -11.86
N HIS A 131 9.31 -13.69 -11.87
CA HIS A 131 10.27 -13.82 -12.97
C HIS A 131 9.98 -15.00 -13.90
N ASP A 132 8.91 -15.77 -13.66
CA ASP A 132 8.49 -16.87 -14.53
C ASP A 132 7.64 -16.32 -15.69
N HIS A 133 8.34 -15.69 -16.63
CA HIS A 133 7.71 -15.06 -17.79
C HIS A 133 6.88 -16.02 -18.65
N ALA A 134 7.29 -17.29 -18.72
CA ALA A 134 6.53 -18.30 -19.46
C ALA A 134 5.23 -18.64 -18.76
N ALA A 135 5.25 -18.75 -17.43
CA ALA A 135 4.03 -18.95 -16.65
C ALA A 135 3.09 -17.74 -16.76
N ILE A 136 3.63 -16.51 -16.68
CA ILE A 136 2.83 -15.30 -16.83
C ILE A 136 2.09 -15.29 -18.17
N GLU A 137 2.79 -15.55 -19.27
CA GLU A 137 2.18 -15.58 -20.61
C GLU A 137 1.14 -16.69 -20.75
N ARG A 138 1.42 -17.89 -20.25
CA ARG A 138 0.50 -19.01 -20.26
C ARG A 138 -0.79 -18.74 -19.48
N GLU A 139 -0.66 -18.20 -18.25
CA GLU A 139 -1.83 -17.94 -17.41
C GLU A 139 -2.66 -16.75 -17.92
N PHE A 140 -2.03 -15.72 -18.50
CA PHE A 140 -2.77 -14.61 -19.11
C PHE A 140 -3.51 -15.03 -20.38
N ALA A 141 -2.99 -16.02 -21.14
CA ALA A 141 -3.62 -16.53 -22.34
C ALA A 141 -4.86 -17.43 -22.09
N ARG A 142 -5.20 -17.74 -20.84
CA ARG A 142 -6.44 -18.48 -20.51
C ARG A 142 -7.64 -17.56 -20.67
N ASP A 143 -8.68 -17.99 -21.36
CA ASP A 143 -9.93 -17.22 -21.58
C ASP A 143 -10.62 -16.82 -20.26
N SER A 144 -10.46 -17.64 -19.20
CA SER A 144 -11.01 -17.37 -17.87
C SER A 144 -10.19 -16.38 -17.06
N THR A 145 -8.95 -16.06 -17.43
CA THR A 145 -8.13 -15.11 -16.70
C THR A 145 -8.61 -13.68 -16.94
N LYS A 146 -9.09 -13.02 -15.88
CA LYS A 146 -9.65 -11.68 -15.95
C LYS A 146 -8.83 -10.63 -15.22
N LEU A 147 -7.99 -11.05 -14.25
CA LEU A 147 -7.28 -10.10 -13.41
C LEU A 147 -5.92 -10.64 -12.98
N VAL A 148 -4.94 -9.73 -12.89
CA VAL A 148 -3.67 -9.94 -12.19
C VAL A 148 -3.51 -8.94 -11.05
N LEU A 149 -3.20 -9.45 -9.84
CA LEU A 149 -2.82 -8.64 -8.69
C LEU A 149 -1.33 -8.83 -8.41
N PHE A 150 -0.59 -7.72 -8.33
CA PHE A 150 0.85 -7.74 -8.10
C PHE A 150 1.34 -6.49 -7.36
N GLU A 151 2.61 -6.49 -6.95
CA GLU A 151 3.27 -5.43 -6.19
C GLU A 151 4.54 -4.95 -6.89
N ALA A 152 4.85 -3.68 -6.78
CA ALA A 152 6.07 -3.08 -7.29
C ALA A 152 6.56 -1.94 -6.38
N PRO A 153 7.69 -2.11 -5.63
CA PRO A 153 8.42 -3.36 -5.36
C PRO A 153 7.63 -4.36 -4.51
N THR A 154 8.05 -5.64 -4.52
CA THR A 154 7.39 -6.71 -3.77
C THR A 154 7.71 -6.69 -2.28
N ASN A 155 6.87 -7.33 -1.47
CA ASN A 155 7.07 -7.50 -0.02
C ASN A 155 7.38 -8.97 0.32
N PRO A 156 8.49 -9.31 0.99
CA PRO A 156 9.46 -8.41 1.64
C PRO A 156 10.75 -8.13 0.86
N MET A 157 11.01 -8.84 -0.23
CA MET A 157 12.32 -8.88 -0.88
C MET A 157 12.57 -7.72 -1.85
N VAL A 158 11.66 -6.75 -1.92
CA VAL A 158 11.71 -5.53 -2.75
C VAL A 158 12.12 -5.75 -4.20
N GLN A 159 11.76 -6.92 -4.75
CA GLN A 159 11.98 -7.25 -6.16
C GLN A 159 11.12 -6.34 -7.03
N VAL A 160 11.66 -5.95 -8.18
CA VAL A 160 10.99 -5.02 -9.09
C VAL A 160 10.50 -5.77 -10.32
N PRO A 161 9.17 -5.85 -10.56
CA PRO A 161 8.60 -6.43 -11.78
C PRO A 161 8.81 -5.52 -12.99
N ASP A 162 8.85 -6.09 -14.18
CA ASP A 162 8.82 -5.34 -15.43
C ASP A 162 7.39 -4.89 -15.75
N LEU A 163 7.07 -3.65 -15.36
CA LEU A 163 5.74 -3.08 -15.53
C LEU A 163 5.34 -2.95 -17.00
N GLU A 164 6.26 -2.57 -17.88
CA GLU A 164 5.97 -2.46 -19.33
C GLU A 164 5.58 -3.81 -19.92
N ARG A 165 6.32 -4.85 -19.56
CA ARG A 165 6.04 -6.21 -20.04
C ARG A 165 4.71 -6.74 -19.51
N ILE A 166 4.47 -6.59 -18.19
CA ILE A 166 3.24 -7.08 -17.56
C ILE A 166 2.01 -6.37 -18.15
N THR A 167 2.05 -5.04 -18.26
CA THR A 167 0.92 -4.28 -18.81
C THR A 167 0.68 -4.56 -20.28
N ALA A 168 1.74 -4.67 -21.10
CA ALA A 168 1.61 -5.02 -22.51
C ALA A 168 0.99 -6.42 -22.71
N LEU A 169 1.37 -7.37 -21.85
CA LEU A 169 0.84 -8.72 -21.88
C LEU A 169 -0.63 -8.75 -21.43
N ALA A 170 -0.94 -8.04 -20.35
CA ALA A 170 -2.30 -7.90 -19.83
C ALA A 170 -3.25 -7.30 -20.87
N ARG A 171 -2.82 -6.25 -21.57
CA ARG A 171 -3.60 -5.65 -22.69
C ARG A 171 -3.85 -6.62 -23.83
N ARG A 172 -2.85 -7.44 -24.18
CA ARG A 172 -3.00 -8.43 -25.26
C ARG A 172 -4.09 -9.45 -24.99
N HIS A 173 -4.29 -9.80 -23.72
CA HIS A 173 -5.20 -10.86 -23.28
C HIS A 173 -6.43 -10.33 -22.54
N ASP A 174 -6.68 -9.03 -22.55
CA ASP A 174 -7.80 -8.37 -21.86
C ASP A 174 -7.85 -8.68 -20.34
N VAL A 175 -6.67 -8.74 -19.71
CA VAL A 175 -6.50 -8.98 -18.28
C VAL A 175 -6.41 -7.66 -17.53
N VAL A 176 -7.28 -7.45 -16.55
CA VAL A 176 -7.27 -6.27 -15.67
C VAL A 176 -6.05 -6.28 -14.76
N THR A 177 -5.34 -5.16 -14.71
CA THR A 177 -4.15 -5.00 -13.86
C THR A 177 -4.49 -4.27 -12.56
N VAL A 178 -4.19 -4.90 -11.43
CA VAL A 178 -4.27 -4.32 -10.09
C VAL A 178 -2.88 -4.29 -9.48
N LEU A 179 -2.33 -3.10 -9.29
CA LEU A 179 -1.01 -2.89 -8.68
C LEU A 179 -1.16 -2.39 -7.25
N ASP A 180 -0.75 -3.19 -6.27
CA ASP A 180 -0.50 -2.69 -4.92
C ASP A 180 0.82 -1.90 -4.93
N ASN A 181 0.70 -0.58 -4.96
CA ASN A 181 1.80 0.35 -5.10
C ASN A 181 2.27 0.94 -3.77
N THR A 182 1.90 0.29 -2.65
CA THR A 182 2.17 0.79 -1.29
C THR A 182 3.66 1.02 -1.03
N PHE A 183 4.54 0.12 -1.49
CA PHE A 183 6.00 0.23 -1.27
C PHE A 183 6.64 1.34 -2.08
N ALA A 184 6.20 1.52 -3.31
CA ALA A 184 6.71 2.58 -4.17
C ALA A 184 6.18 3.98 -3.78
N GLY A 185 5.02 4.04 -3.13
CA GLY A 185 4.36 5.30 -2.79
C GLY A 185 3.49 5.88 -3.90
N LEU A 186 2.66 6.85 -3.52
CA LEU A 186 1.59 7.43 -4.35
C LEU A 186 2.07 8.15 -5.62
N HIS A 187 3.33 8.55 -5.70
CA HIS A 187 3.88 9.35 -6.81
C HIS A 187 4.65 8.54 -7.85
N GLN A 188 4.68 7.21 -7.67
CA GLN A 188 5.43 6.31 -8.55
C GLN A 188 4.48 5.58 -9.50
N HIS A 189 5.00 5.19 -10.65
CA HIS A 189 4.37 4.31 -11.62
C HIS A 189 3.13 4.86 -12.36
N GLY A 190 2.68 6.10 -12.09
CA GLY A 190 1.49 6.70 -12.71
C GLY A 190 1.50 6.69 -14.24
N ARG A 191 2.68 6.72 -14.87
CA ARG A 191 2.84 6.68 -16.34
C ARG A 191 2.53 5.32 -16.99
N TYR A 192 2.45 4.23 -16.20
CA TYR A 192 2.19 2.88 -16.73
C TYR A 192 0.70 2.65 -16.91
N ASP A 193 0.35 1.81 -17.88
CA ASP A 193 -1.03 1.46 -18.20
C ASP A 193 -1.58 0.41 -17.22
N ILE A 194 -1.76 0.85 -15.98
CA ILE A 194 -2.35 0.09 -14.88
C ILE A 194 -3.80 0.51 -14.72
N ASP A 195 -4.71 -0.48 -14.63
CA ASP A 195 -6.14 -0.23 -14.48
C ASP A 195 -6.52 0.26 -13.09
N TYR A 196 -5.95 -0.36 -12.06
CA TYR A 196 -6.19 0.01 -10.67
C TYR A 196 -4.88 0.05 -9.89
N PHE A 197 -4.63 1.17 -9.22
CA PHE A 197 -3.64 1.25 -8.16
C PHE A 197 -4.34 1.07 -6.81
N VAL A 198 -3.73 0.28 -5.95
CA VAL A 198 -4.16 0.10 -4.56
C VAL A 198 -3.04 0.56 -3.64
N HIS A 199 -3.38 1.28 -2.58
CA HIS A 199 -2.44 1.67 -1.53
C HIS A 199 -3.01 1.44 -0.14
N SER A 200 -2.18 1.00 0.77
CA SER A 200 -2.40 1.18 2.19
C SER A 200 -1.99 2.60 2.59
N MET A 201 -2.97 3.48 2.81
CA MET A 201 -2.74 4.84 3.29
C MET A 201 -2.18 4.88 4.72
N THR A 202 -2.25 3.77 5.44
CA THR A 202 -1.64 3.51 6.75
C THR A 202 -0.11 3.70 6.74
N LYS A 203 0.53 3.56 5.57
CA LYS A 203 1.98 3.55 5.39
C LYS A 203 2.52 4.96 5.14
N TYR A 204 3.35 5.17 4.13
CA TYR A 204 3.96 6.47 3.81
C TYR A 204 2.97 7.64 3.73
N ALA A 205 1.72 7.41 3.32
CA ALA A 205 0.73 8.48 3.15
C ALA A 205 0.40 9.16 4.49
N SER A 206 -0.02 8.41 5.50
CA SER A 206 -0.21 8.93 6.87
C SER A 206 1.14 9.21 7.53
N GLY A 207 2.04 8.23 7.49
CA GLY A 207 3.46 8.35 7.83
C GLY A 207 3.78 8.45 9.32
N HIS A 208 2.80 8.20 10.22
CA HIS A 208 2.99 8.37 11.66
C HIS A 208 2.58 7.15 12.48
N GLY A 209 2.14 6.06 11.85
CA GLY A 209 1.77 4.81 12.54
C GLY A 209 0.49 4.87 13.37
N ASP A 210 -0.30 5.93 13.26
CA ASP A 210 -1.43 6.27 14.15
C ASP A 210 -2.81 6.18 13.51
N VAL A 211 -2.89 5.87 12.20
CA VAL A 211 -4.15 5.78 11.45
C VAL A 211 -4.12 4.69 10.39
N MET A 212 -5.23 4.00 10.21
CA MET A 212 -5.44 3.07 9.11
C MET A 212 -6.26 3.72 7.99
N GLY A 213 -5.97 3.31 6.75
CA GLY A 213 -6.73 3.67 5.57
C GLY A 213 -6.24 2.93 4.35
N GLY A 214 -7.05 2.94 3.31
CA GLY A 214 -6.71 2.43 1.99
C GLY A 214 -7.30 3.32 0.90
N VAL A 215 -6.85 3.12 -0.32
CA VAL A 215 -7.40 3.80 -1.49
C VAL A 215 -7.28 2.92 -2.73
N VAL A 216 -8.32 2.91 -3.53
CA VAL A 216 -8.30 2.43 -4.93
C VAL A 216 -8.28 3.66 -5.83
N ILE A 217 -7.35 3.69 -6.77
CA ILE A 217 -7.14 4.82 -7.70
C ILE A 217 -7.21 4.30 -9.13
N ALA A 218 -8.01 4.95 -9.97
CA ALA A 218 -8.19 4.55 -11.37
C ALA A 218 -8.72 5.73 -12.20
N ASP A 219 -9.11 5.47 -13.44
CA ASP A 219 -9.92 6.40 -14.22
C ASP A 219 -11.32 6.59 -13.59
N GLN A 220 -11.96 7.71 -13.91
CA GLN A 220 -13.27 8.07 -13.36
C GLN A 220 -14.34 7.01 -13.61
N LYS A 221 -14.33 6.36 -14.78
CA LYS A 221 -15.33 5.34 -15.15
C LYS A 221 -15.23 4.13 -14.23
N ARG A 222 -13.99 3.65 -13.96
CA ARG A 222 -13.75 2.52 -13.08
C ARG A 222 -14.11 2.83 -11.63
N ILE A 223 -13.73 4.01 -11.13
CA ILE A 223 -14.10 4.44 -9.77
C ILE A 223 -15.61 4.57 -9.61
N LYS A 224 -16.30 5.15 -10.59
CA LYS A 224 -17.78 5.25 -10.59
C LYS A 224 -18.44 3.86 -10.54
N ALA A 225 -17.88 2.85 -11.23
CA ALA A 225 -18.38 1.47 -11.19
C ALA A 225 -18.13 0.79 -9.84
N LEU A 226 -17.02 1.08 -9.16
CA LEU A 226 -16.70 0.49 -7.84
C LEU A 226 -17.46 1.12 -6.68
N ARG A 227 -17.88 2.38 -6.77
CA ARG A 227 -18.49 3.13 -5.67
C ARG A 227 -19.72 2.43 -5.06
N PRO A 228 -20.70 1.91 -5.84
CA PRO A 228 -21.82 1.17 -5.27
C PRO A 228 -21.41 -0.07 -4.46
N LEU A 229 -20.39 -0.79 -4.92
CA LEU A 229 -19.84 -1.94 -4.19
C LEU A 229 -19.24 -1.50 -2.85
N ALA A 230 -18.42 -0.45 -2.84
CA ALA A 230 -17.81 0.09 -1.62
C ALA A 230 -18.86 0.52 -0.59
N VAL A 231 -19.88 1.24 -1.03
CA VAL A 231 -20.99 1.73 -0.21
C VAL A 231 -21.76 0.56 0.43
N ASN A 232 -22.11 -0.44 -0.38
CA ASN A 232 -22.90 -1.58 0.08
C ASN A 232 -22.11 -2.54 0.97
N MET A 233 -20.81 -2.68 0.74
CA MET A 233 -19.91 -3.44 1.62
C MET A 233 -19.51 -2.67 2.90
N GLY A 234 -19.77 -1.37 2.95
CA GLY A 234 -19.39 -0.53 4.11
C GLY A 234 -17.88 -0.30 4.22
N SER A 235 -17.13 -0.39 3.11
CA SER A 235 -15.67 -0.25 3.09
C SER A 235 -15.18 1.20 3.18
N THR A 236 -15.95 2.09 3.80
CA THR A 236 -15.73 3.55 3.79
C THR A 236 -14.73 3.99 4.85
N LEU A 237 -13.97 5.04 4.54
CA LEU A 237 -13.02 5.67 5.46
C LEU A 237 -13.74 6.65 6.40
N ASP A 238 -13.42 6.63 7.68
CA ASP A 238 -13.89 7.62 8.67
C ASP A 238 -13.30 9.01 8.36
N PRO A 239 -14.08 10.11 8.45
CA PRO A 239 -13.58 11.45 8.20
C PRO A 239 -12.45 11.90 9.14
N GLY A 240 -12.40 11.41 10.36
CA GLY A 240 -11.31 11.69 11.29
C GLY A 240 -10.01 11.01 10.84
N ALA A 241 -10.10 9.76 10.37
CA ALA A 241 -8.97 9.05 9.75
C ALA A 241 -8.53 9.74 8.46
N ALA A 242 -9.47 10.17 7.61
CA ALA A 242 -9.18 10.94 6.41
C ALA A 242 -8.42 12.23 6.71
N PHE A 243 -8.82 12.96 7.74
CA PHE A 243 -8.11 14.17 8.17
C PHE A 243 -6.66 13.88 8.59
N LEU A 244 -6.41 12.82 9.37
CA LEU A 244 -5.04 12.43 9.76
C LEU A 244 -4.21 12.03 8.54
N ILE A 245 -4.76 11.28 7.62
CA ILE A 245 -4.09 10.91 6.36
C ILE A 245 -3.78 12.18 5.55
N GLY A 246 -4.75 13.07 5.35
CA GLY A 246 -4.56 14.35 4.66
C GLY A 246 -3.49 15.22 5.29
N ARG A 247 -3.42 15.25 6.64
CA ARG A 247 -2.35 15.92 7.38
C ARG A 247 -0.98 15.27 7.12
N GLY A 248 -0.91 13.94 7.11
CA GLY A 248 0.30 13.19 6.80
C GLY A 248 0.80 13.46 5.37
N LEU A 249 -0.10 13.55 4.41
CA LEU A 249 0.23 13.84 3.00
C LEU A 249 0.95 15.18 2.82
N LYS A 250 0.73 16.18 3.69
CA LYS A 250 1.41 17.49 3.60
C LYS A 250 2.91 17.42 3.78
N THR A 251 3.43 16.38 4.44
CA THR A 251 4.87 16.14 4.62
C THR A 251 5.35 14.88 3.90
N TYR A 252 4.52 14.28 3.07
CA TYR A 252 4.77 12.99 2.42
C TYR A 252 6.10 12.96 1.68
N PHE A 253 6.39 13.90 0.79
CA PHE A 253 7.62 13.92 0.01
C PHE A 253 8.87 14.16 0.84
N LEU A 254 8.79 14.95 1.92
CA LEU A 254 9.91 15.17 2.84
C LEU A 254 10.28 13.87 3.55
N ARG A 255 9.28 13.17 4.09
CA ARG A 255 9.47 11.89 4.78
C ARG A 255 9.92 10.79 3.83
N TYR A 256 9.28 10.67 2.67
CA TYR A 256 9.60 9.63 1.69
C TYR A 256 11.06 9.74 1.20
N ARG A 257 11.54 10.95 0.91
CA ARG A 257 12.94 11.18 0.54
C ARG A 257 13.90 10.81 1.67
N GLN A 258 13.56 11.14 2.92
CA GLN A 258 14.40 10.78 4.06
C GLN A 258 14.44 9.25 4.28
N HIS A 259 13.29 8.57 4.19
CA HIS A 259 13.23 7.10 4.21
C HIS A 259 14.14 6.47 3.15
N SER A 260 14.03 6.94 1.90
CA SER A 260 14.85 6.44 0.78
C SER A 260 16.34 6.71 0.98
N ALA A 261 16.71 7.89 1.45
CA ALA A 261 18.11 8.26 1.71
C ALA A 261 18.71 7.40 2.83
N ASN A 262 17.97 7.22 3.92
CA ASN A 262 18.42 6.38 5.04
C ASN A 262 18.55 4.91 4.61
N ALA A 263 17.57 4.38 3.86
CA ALA A 263 17.60 3.01 3.37
C ALA A 263 18.77 2.77 2.41
N GLN A 264 19.08 3.73 1.53
CA GLN A 264 20.25 3.66 0.65
C GLN A 264 21.55 3.56 1.44
N ALA A 265 21.75 4.44 2.41
CA ALA A 265 22.97 4.46 3.24
C ALA A 265 23.13 3.18 4.07
N ILE A 266 22.03 2.67 4.65
CA ILE A 266 22.01 1.39 5.38
C ILE A 266 22.30 0.22 4.44
N ALA A 267 21.73 0.18 3.24
CA ALA A 267 21.99 -0.86 2.27
C ALA A 267 23.49 -0.88 1.86
N GLU A 268 24.08 0.30 1.60
CA GLU A 268 25.50 0.45 1.29
C GLU A 268 26.43 0.06 2.46
N PHE A 269 26.00 0.31 3.69
CA PHE A 269 26.69 -0.15 4.89
C PHE A 269 26.66 -1.69 5.00
N LEU A 270 25.47 -2.30 4.88
CA LEU A 270 25.27 -3.74 5.03
C LEU A 270 26.02 -4.55 3.97
N VAL A 271 26.13 -4.07 2.73
CA VAL A 271 26.93 -4.75 1.66
C VAL A 271 28.41 -4.92 2.07
N LYS A 272 28.95 -4.04 2.93
CA LYS A 272 30.35 -4.06 3.34
C LYS A 272 30.59 -4.95 4.57
N ARG A 273 29.54 -5.42 5.23
CA ARG A 273 29.65 -6.22 6.45
C ARG A 273 29.90 -7.70 6.11
N PRO A 274 30.92 -8.34 6.68
CA PRO A 274 31.23 -9.74 6.43
C PRO A 274 30.14 -10.70 6.93
N GLU A 275 29.34 -10.29 7.93
CA GLU A 275 28.24 -11.04 8.52
C GLU A 275 27.00 -11.07 7.59
N VAL A 276 26.96 -10.21 6.60
CA VAL A 276 25.87 -10.12 5.63
C VAL A 276 26.22 -10.91 4.37
N ALA A 277 25.37 -11.85 4.01
CA ALA A 277 25.55 -12.66 2.81
C ALA A 277 25.04 -11.96 1.55
N LYS A 278 23.89 -11.28 1.67
CA LYS A 278 23.23 -10.61 0.54
C LYS A 278 22.33 -9.48 1.04
N VAL A 279 22.24 -8.38 0.27
CA VAL A 279 21.32 -7.28 0.51
C VAL A 279 20.38 -7.17 -0.69
N PHE A 280 19.10 -7.02 -0.43
CA PHE A 280 18.03 -6.81 -1.42
C PHE A 280 17.51 -5.38 -1.28
N TYR A 281 17.91 -4.52 -2.20
CA TYR A 281 17.46 -3.13 -2.26
C TYR A 281 17.66 -2.59 -3.67
N PRO A 282 16.60 -2.18 -4.36
CA PRO A 282 16.69 -1.79 -5.78
C PRO A 282 17.55 -0.53 -6.02
N GLY A 283 17.90 0.22 -4.98
CA GLY A 283 18.84 1.34 -5.04
C GLY A 283 20.31 0.92 -5.17
N LEU A 284 20.66 -0.32 -4.87
CA LEU A 284 22.04 -0.82 -4.99
C LEU A 284 22.37 -1.22 -6.44
N PRO A 285 23.50 -0.77 -7.02
CA PRO A 285 23.94 -1.22 -8.34
C PRO A 285 24.14 -2.73 -8.46
N SER A 286 24.37 -3.42 -7.34
CA SER A 286 24.52 -4.88 -7.28
C SER A 286 23.19 -5.65 -7.23
N ASP A 287 22.07 -4.97 -7.02
CA ASP A 287 20.75 -5.59 -7.04
C ASP A 287 20.36 -5.96 -8.48
N PRO A 288 19.91 -7.20 -8.74
CA PRO A 288 19.51 -7.64 -10.08
C PRO A 288 18.41 -6.77 -10.72
N GLY A 289 17.53 -6.18 -9.89
CA GLY A 289 16.44 -5.29 -10.33
C GLY A 289 16.83 -3.84 -10.51
N HIS A 290 18.08 -3.43 -10.19
CA HIS A 290 18.51 -2.03 -10.17
C HIS A 290 18.26 -1.27 -11.48
N ALA A 291 18.67 -1.86 -12.61
CA ALA A 291 18.52 -1.22 -13.92
C ALA A 291 17.05 -0.97 -14.24
N LEU A 292 16.17 -1.93 -13.89
CA LEU A 292 14.74 -1.82 -14.09
C LEU A 292 14.12 -0.81 -13.12
N ALA A 293 14.52 -0.84 -11.84
CA ALA A 293 14.10 0.13 -10.84
C ALA A 293 14.43 1.57 -11.26
N ARG A 294 15.66 1.82 -11.71
CA ARG A 294 16.06 3.15 -12.22
C ARG A 294 15.23 3.63 -13.42
N LYS A 295 14.75 2.70 -14.25
CA LYS A 295 13.85 3.04 -15.36
C LYS A 295 12.44 3.36 -14.86
N GLN A 296 11.95 2.68 -13.82
CA GLN A 296 10.57 2.71 -13.40
C GLN A 296 10.28 3.67 -12.26
N MET A 297 11.26 3.92 -11.38
CA MET A 297 11.11 4.66 -10.13
C MET A 297 12.03 5.88 -10.08
N THR A 298 11.64 6.91 -9.34
CA THR A 298 12.46 8.08 -9.04
C THR A 298 13.24 7.92 -7.74
N ASP A 299 12.66 7.23 -6.76
CA ASP A 299 13.22 6.89 -5.46
C ASP A 299 12.91 5.43 -5.15
N PHE A 300 13.73 4.76 -4.33
CA PHE A 300 13.64 3.31 -4.12
C PHE A 300 12.92 2.91 -2.83
N GLY A 301 12.39 3.89 -2.09
CA GLY A 301 11.63 3.67 -0.85
C GLY A 301 12.50 3.32 0.36
N GLY A 302 11.84 3.18 1.51
CA GLY A 302 12.47 2.96 2.81
C GLY A 302 12.53 1.50 3.28
N VAL A 303 12.26 0.53 2.40
CA VAL A 303 12.27 -0.90 2.79
C VAL A 303 13.42 -1.61 2.09
N LEU A 304 14.16 -2.40 2.85
CA LEU A 304 15.19 -3.31 2.33
C LEU A 304 15.14 -4.63 3.09
N SER A 305 15.69 -5.67 2.50
CA SER A 305 15.92 -6.95 3.17
C SER A 305 17.36 -7.39 3.01
N PHE A 306 17.84 -8.23 3.92
CA PHE A 306 19.17 -8.83 3.81
C PHE A 306 19.23 -10.20 4.48
N ASP A 307 20.14 -11.04 4.00
CA ASP A 307 20.41 -12.34 4.57
C ASP A 307 21.68 -12.28 5.42
N LEU A 308 21.61 -12.73 6.66
CA LEU A 308 22.76 -12.94 7.53
C LEU A 308 23.52 -14.20 7.11
N ARG A 309 24.85 -14.12 7.05
CA ARG A 309 25.72 -15.23 6.64
C ARG A 309 25.74 -16.32 7.69
N ASP A 310 25.56 -17.57 7.26
CA ASP A 310 25.62 -18.77 8.11
C ASP A 310 24.82 -18.60 9.42
N SER A 311 23.66 -17.94 9.32
CA SER A 311 22.82 -17.61 10.46
C SER A 311 21.57 -18.48 10.50
N PRO A 312 21.50 -19.47 11.41
CA PRO A 312 20.26 -20.17 11.67
C PRO A 312 19.25 -19.23 12.31
N ARG A 313 17.99 -19.64 12.30
CA ARG A 313 16.84 -18.84 12.77
C ARG A 313 17.06 -18.22 14.15
N GLU A 314 17.55 -18.99 15.10
CA GLU A 314 17.77 -18.55 16.47
C GLU A 314 18.82 -17.43 16.58
N LYS A 315 19.88 -17.53 15.77
CA LYS A 315 20.93 -16.51 15.70
C LYS A 315 20.40 -15.23 15.02
N THR A 316 19.61 -15.37 13.98
CA THR A 316 18.92 -14.26 13.31
C THR A 316 17.97 -13.53 14.27
N TRP A 317 17.21 -14.28 15.08
CA TRP A 317 16.34 -13.68 16.07
C TRP A 317 17.12 -12.97 17.18
N ALA A 318 18.22 -13.59 17.66
CA ALA A 318 19.10 -12.94 18.65
C ALA A 318 19.69 -11.62 18.12
N PHE A 319 20.02 -11.54 16.82
CA PHE A 319 20.43 -10.29 16.19
C PHE A 319 19.29 -9.25 16.22
N ILE A 320 18.07 -9.63 15.83
CA ILE A 320 16.90 -8.73 15.85
C ILE A 320 16.62 -8.24 17.28
N ASP A 321 16.69 -9.13 18.27
CA ASP A 321 16.44 -8.80 19.68
C ASP A 321 17.57 -7.95 20.30
N ALA A 322 18.74 -7.88 19.66
CA ALA A 322 19.86 -7.06 20.10
C ALA A 322 19.81 -5.61 19.60
N LEU A 323 18.91 -5.31 18.65
CA LEU A 323 18.69 -3.96 18.16
C LEU A 323 17.98 -3.12 19.23
N GLU A 324 18.40 -1.87 19.39
CA GLU A 324 17.88 -0.94 20.40
C GLU A 324 16.96 0.15 19.83
N LEU A 325 17.21 0.56 18.57
CA LEU A 325 16.42 1.59 17.88
C LEU A 325 15.38 0.99 16.94
N PHE A 326 15.70 -0.12 16.27
CA PHE A 326 14.74 -0.77 15.40
C PHE A 326 13.69 -1.54 16.20
N THR A 327 12.43 -1.11 16.10
CA THR A 327 11.31 -1.78 16.79
C THR A 327 10.93 -3.08 16.06
N THR A 328 10.87 -4.19 16.81
CA THR A 328 10.47 -5.50 16.27
C THR A 328 8.97 -5.56 16.00
N THR A 329 8.57 -5.28 14.78
CA THR A 329 7.18 -5.39 14.29
C THR A 329 7.12 -5.42 12.78
N ALA A 330 5.99 -5.90 12.24
CA ALA A 330 5.65 -5.69 10.84
C ALA A 330 5.12 -4.26 10.66
N SER A 331 5.20 -3.70 9.53
CA SER A 331 4.70 -2.45 8.96
C SER A 331 5.81 -1.72 8.22
N LEU A 332 5.57 -0.48 7.79
CA LEU A 332 6.56 0.38 7.12
C LEU A 332 6.03 1.81 7.03
N GLY A 333 6.93 2.74 6.72
CA GLY A 333 6.58 4.10 6.29
C GLY A 333 6.13 5.03 7.41
N SER A 334 6.24 4.62 8.68
CA SER A 334 6.15 5.49 9.84
C SER A 334 7.51 6.13 10.17
N THR A 335 7.52 7.11 11.05
CA THR A 335 8.71 7.89 11.40
C THR A 335 9.83 7.05 12.03
N GLU A 336 9.47 6.02 12.80
CA GLU A 336 10.37 5.08 13.46
C GLU A 336 10.80 3.93 12.55
N SER A 337 12.03 3.45 12.74
CA SER A 337 12.59 2.28 12.06
C SER A 337 12.07 0.97 12.66
N LEU A 338 11.71 0.04 11.76
CA LEU A 338 11.12 -1.26 12.13
C LEU A 338 11.95 -2.41 11.58
N VAL A 339 11.98 -3.53 12.31
CA VAL A 339 12.64 -4.77 11.90
C VAL A 339 11.71 -5.95 12.03
N ALA A 340 11.82 -6.91 11.10
CA ALA A 340 11.05 -8.15 11.16
C ALA A 340 11.82 -9.34 10.61
N PRO A 341 11.69 -10.54 11.23
CA PRO A 341 12.13 -11.80 10.63
C PRO A 341 11.22 -12.11 9.42
N ALA A 342 11.76 -11.92 8.22
CA ALA A 342 10.95 -11.88 6.99
C ALA A 342 10.17 -13.17 6.76
N LYS A 343 10.81 -14.33 6.88
CA LYS A 343 10.17 -15.64 6.68
C LYS A 343 9.02 -15.89 7.66
N LEU A 344 9.22 -15.57 8.94
CA LEU A 344 8.22 -15.83 9.97
C LEU A 344 6.99 -14.93 9.81
N TYR A 345 7.18 -13.61 9.62
CA TYR A 345 6.08 -12.65 9.62
C TYR A 345 5.39 -12.56 8.26
N LEU A 346 6.14 -12.76 7.18
CA LEU A 346 5.66 -12.42 5.84
C LEU A 346 5.56 -13.65 4.91
N GLY A 347 6.22 -14.76 5.24
CA GLY A 347 6.26 -15.98 4.43
C GLY A 347 5.66 -17.24 5.09
N SER A 348 5.07 -17.12 6.29
CA SER A 348 4.60 -18.29 7.05
C SER A 348 3.39 -19.03 6.45
N ASP A 349 2.73 -18.46 5.45
CA ASP A 349 1.64 -19.07 4.67
C ASP A 349 2.12 -19.81 3.43
N LEU A 350 3.40 -19.65 3.07
CA LEU A 350 4.02 -20.23 1.88
C LEU A 350 4.56 -21.63 2.16
N SER A 351 4.43 -22.53 1.18
CA SER A 351 5.15 -23.83 1.19
C SER A 351 6.67 -23.61 1.07
N ALA A 352 7.45 -24.63 1.38
CA ALA A 352 8.91 -24.57 1.26
C ALA A 352 9.38 -24.19 -0.16
N GLU A 353 8.69 -24.71 -1.19
CA GLU A 353 8.99 -24.36 -2.58
C GLU A 353 8.67 -22.92 -2.91
N GLU A 354 7.52 -22.40 -2.45
CA GLU A 354 7.12 -21.01 -2.62
C GLU A 354 8.03 -20.06 -1.86
N GLN A 355 8.46 -20.42 -0.63
CA GLN A 355 9.44 -19.64 0.14
C GLN A 355 10.77 -19.52 -0.62
N LYS A 356 11.23 -20.61 -1.23
CA LYS A 356 12.45 -20.60 -2.07
C LYS A 356 12.27 -19.70 -3.30
N ARG A 357 11.11 -19.74 -3.97
CA ARG A 357 10.81 -18.84 -5.11
C ARG A 357 10.79 -17.37 -4.65
N ALA A 358 10.23 -17.10 -3.49
CA ALA A 358 10.17 -15.75 -2.90
C ALA A 358 11.50 -15.32 -2.27
N LEU A 359 12.57 -16.11 -2.36
CA LEU A 359 13.91 -15.86 -1.79
C LEU A 359 13.90 -15.68 -0.26
N LEU A 360 13.02 -16.38 0.45
CA LEU A 360 12.86 -16.26 1.90
C LEU A 360 13.63 -17.35 2.63
N GLU A 361 14.65 -16.94 3.37
CA GLU A 361 15.47 -17.82 4.22
C GLU A 361 15.21 -17.55 5.71
N ASP A 362 15.64 -18.45 6.59
CA ASP A 362 15.55 -18.23 8.05
C ASP A 362 16.50 -17.12 8.53
N SER A 363 17.52 -16.81 7.72
CA SER A 363 18.48 -15.71 7.92
C SER A 363 17.98 -14.36 7.39
N THR A 364 16.81 -14.31 6.73
CA THR A 364 16.33 -13.09 6.10
C THR A 364 15.71 -12.13 7.11
N VAL A 365 16.28 -10.94 7.19
CA VAL A 365 15.81 -9.79 7.98
C VAL A 365 15.25 -8.73 7.04
N ARG A 366 14.04 -8.22 7.33
CA ARG A 366 13.50 -7.04 6.66
C ARG A 366 13.58 -5.82 7.55
N LEU A 367 14.14 -4.73 7.04
CA LEU A 367 14.10 -3.41 7.64
C LEU A 367 13.08 -2.52 6.91
N ALA A 368 12.28 -1.79 7.68
CA ALA A 368 11.54 -0.64 7.19
C ALA A 368 12.14 0.60 7.89
N VAL A 369 12.97 1.30 7.16
CA VAL A 369 13.81 2.37 7.69
C VAL A 369 12.99 3.64 7.88
N GLY A 370 13.07 4.24 9.06
CA GLY A 370 12.42 5.47 9.44
C GLY A 370 13.19 6.74 9.01
N ILE A 371 12.90 7.83 9.70
CA ILE A 371 13.48 9.15 9.41
C ILE A 371 14.47 9.64 10.48
N GLU A 372 14.90 8.76 11.38
CA GLU A 372 15.91 9.01 12.40
C GLU A 372 17.25 9.40 11.74
N HIS A 373 18.19 9.87 12.54
CA HIS A 373 19.54 10.14 12.04
C HIS A 373 20.20 8.84 11.58
N VAL A 374 20.70 8.81 10.36
CA VAL A 374 21.20 7.58 9.73
C VAL A 374 22.41 6.98 10.46
N ASP A 375 23.28 7.84 11.05
CA ASP A 375 24.45 7.35 11.80
C ASP A 375 24.04 6.59 13.07
N ASP A 376 22.97 7.00 13.74
CA ASP A 376 22.43 6.28 14.91
C ASP A 376 21.88 4.91 14.50
N LEU A 377 21.16 4.83 13.38
CA LEU A 377 20.66 3.57 12.84
C LEU A 377 21.80 2.61 12.45
N ILE A 378 22.87 3.15 11.83
CA ILE A 378 24.06 2.37 11.47
C ILE A 378 24.82 1.92 12.73
N ALA A 379 24.91 2.77 13.76
CA ALA A 379 25.51 2.40 15.03
C ALA A 379 24.75 1.27 15.72
N ASP A 380 23.41 1.31 15.70
CA ASP A 380 22.56 0.26 16.26
C ASP A 380 22.74 -1.09 15.51
N LEU A 381 22.76 -1.05 14.19
CA LEU A 381 23.05 -2.25 13.38
C LEU A 381 24.45 -2.79 13.66
N THR A 382 25.44 -1.90 13.83
CA THR A 382 26.83 -2.27 14.11
C THR A 382 26.95 -2.98 15.44
N GLN A 383 26.42 -2.39 16.53
CA GLN A 383 26.51 -2.99 17.87
C GLN A 383 25.83 -4.36 17.92
N ALA A 384 24.66 -4.51 17.23
CA ALA A 384 23.96 -5.79 17.21
C ALA A 384 24.71 -6.87 16.40
N LEU A 385 25.31 -6.50 15.26
CA LEU A 385 26.15 -7.42 14.47
C LEU A 385 27.39 -7.84 15.27
N ASP A 386 28.11 -6.90 15.86
CA ASP A 386 29.34 -7.17 16.63
C ASP A 386 29.03 -8.02 17.88
N LYS A 387 27.90 -7.80 18.55
CA LYS A 387 27.46 -8.57 19.72
C LYS A 387 27.14 -10.04 19.38
N ILE A 388 26.59 -10.31 18.21
CA ILE A 388 26.07 -11.65 17.86
C ILE A 388 27.05 -12.44 17.00
N PHE A 389 27.89 -11.77 16.22
CA PHE A 389 28.78 -12.41 15.24
C PHE A 389 30.27 -12.14 15.51
N GLY A 390 30.62 -11.17 16.37
CA GLY A 390 31.99 -10.75 16.74
C GLY A 390 32.69 -11.61 17.82
#